data_4713acaba3750dc11e69c37de61a2590
#
_entry.id   4713acaba3750dc11e69c37de61a2590
#
_cell.length_a   1.000
_cell.length_b   1.000
_cell.length_c   1.000
_cell.angle_alpha   90.00
_cell.angle_beta   90.00
_cell.angle_gamma   90.00
#
_symmetry.space_group_name_H-M   'P 1'
#
loop_
_entity.id
_entity.type
_entity.pdbx_description
1 polymer ?
#
loop_
_entity_poly.entity_id
_entity_poly.type
_entity_poly.pdbx_seq_one_letter_code
_entity_poly.pdbx_strand_id
1 'polypeptide(L)'
;MIKAFLTAALFLVLPASAQEPPFPQRGPLEITVLFPAGSSADVTARMLADGMTRVLGQRVLVVNRPGAGGAIGYKYVAAQKPDGYALVWNSNSISTTYHSGQLSFDYQAFDAVARVLVESVVLAVRSDARWRTLPEFVSEARAKPKALNVGHSGIGSHTHISLVALARAAGIEVNEVPFGAAQVVPSLVGGHVDAVVQLPAALAAPVKQGQVRLIAALIPSRDPALPDVPTAKEQGFDVSLEAWRGIAVPRGTPRAVIAQLESAIRATVSSTEFLRGSENLGVRPAFLPADEFTSLVAKEDSELSRLLQQIGLKK
;
A
#
# COMPACT_ATOMS: atom_id res chain seq x y z
N MET A 1 -39.86 5.20 80.13
CA MET A 1 -39.70 5.94 78.91
C MET A 1 -38.37 5.50 78.27
N ILE A 2 -38.42 4.54 77.31
CA ILE A 2 -37.25 3.97 76.60
C ILE A 2 -37.18 4.69 75.26
N LYS A 3 -36.14 5.48 75.01
CA LYS A 3 -35.87 6.11 73.66
C LYS A 3 -35.10 5.13 72.81
N ALA A 4 -35.77 4.61 71.74
CA ALA A 4 -35.08 3.82 70.71
C ALA A 4 -34.34 4.78 69.77
N PHE A 5 -33.02 4.60 69.64
CA PHE A 5 -32.18 5.26 68.61
C PHE A 5 -32.21 4.41 67.38
N LEU A 6 -32.82 4.95 66.32
CA LEU A 6 -32.78 4.33 64.99
C LEU A 6 -31.51 4.80 64.28
N THR A 7 -30.51 3.94 64.13
CA THR A 7 -29.29 4.24 63.39
C THR A 7 -29.53 3.92 61.89
N ALA A 8 -29.71 4.95 61.05
CA ALA A 8 -29.81 4.79 59.60
C ALA A 8 -28.42 4.52 59.01
N ALA A 9 -28.17 3.31 58.53
CA ALA A 9 -26.97 2.98 57.78
C ALA A 9 -27.12 3.51 56.36
N LEU A 10 -26.35 4.55 56.03
CA LEU A 10 -26.24 5.11 54.66
C LEU A 10 -25.32 4.21 53.82
N PHE A 11 -25.89 3.33 52.96
CA PHE A 11 -25.13 2.58 51.98
C PHE A 11 -24.64 3.52 50.88
N LEU A 12 -23.35 3.86 50.88
CA LEU A 12 -22.67 4.49 49.74
C LEU A 12 -22.59 3.47 48.59
N VAL A 13 -23.47 3.59 47.61
CA VAL A 13 -23.36 2.89 46.34
C VAL A 13 -22.26 3.61 45.53
N LEU A 14 -21.03 3.09 45.57
CA LEU A 14 -19.97 3.52 44.66
C LEU A 14 -20.39 3.12 43.22
N PRO A 15 -20.35 4.06 42.24
CA PRO A 15 -20.63 3.70 40.86
C PRO A 15 -19.56 2.67 40.44
N ALA A 16 -19.98 1.48 40.04
CA ALA A 16 -19.12 0.52 39.40
C ALA A 16 -18.63 1.17 38.10
N SER A 17 -17.36 1.56 38.04
CA SER A 17 -16.74 1.96 36.79
C SER A 17 -16.86 0.82 35.83
N ALA A 18 -17.75 0.94 34.84
CA ALA A 18 -17.87 -0.02 33.76
C ALA A 18 -16.49 -0.06 33.06
N GLN A 19 -15.76 -1.12 33.26
CA GLN A 19 -14.45 -1.33 32.65
C GLN A 19 -14.68 -1.43 31.13
N GLU A 20 -14.04 -0.56 30.36
CA GLU A 20 -14.15 -0.60 28.89
C GLU A 20 -13.78 -2.01 28.40
N PRO A 21 -14.54 -2.57 27.43
CA PRO A 21 -14.19 -3.86 26.87
C PRO A 21 -12.75 -3.87 26.37
N PRO A 22 -12.00 -4.98 26.57
CA PRO A 22 -10.61 -5.05 26.10
C PRO A 22 -10.56 -4.97 24.57
N PHE A 23 -9.41 -4.50 24.04
CA PHE A 23 -9.17 -4.56 22.60
C PHE A 23 -9.21 -6.03 22.11
N PRO A 24 -9.89 -6.32 20.96
CA PRO A 24 -10.55 -5.42 20.00
C PRO A 24 -12.08 -5.32 20.18
N GLN A 25 -12.64 -5.56 21.36
CA GLN A 25 -14.10 -5.74 21.58
C GLN A 25 -14.92 -4.45 21.61
N ARG A 26 -14.31 -3.27 21.58
CA ARG A 26 -15.04 -1.98 21.65
C ARG A 26 -15.82 -1.63 20.37
N GLY A 27 -15.46 -2.21 19.22
CA GLY A 27 -16.11 -1.92 17.95
C GLY A 27 -15.27 -2.38 16.75
N PRO A 28 -15.70 -2.07 15.53
CA PRO A 28 -14.98 -2.43 14.33
C PRO A 28 -13.65 -1.68 14.24
N LEU A 29 -12.64 -2.33 13.63
CA LEU A 29 -11.39 -1.68 13.24
C LEU A 29 -11.56 -1.05 11.86
N GLU A 30 -10.89 0.06 11.59
CA GLU A 30 -10.87 0.70 10.28
C GLU A 30 -9.47 0.64 9.67
N ILE A 31 -9.34 0.04 8.49
CA ILE A 31 -8.15 0.16 7.64
C ILE A 31 -8.39 1.28 6.64
N THR A 32 -7.71 2.39 6.80
CA THR A 32 -7.69 3.49 5.84
C THR A 32 -6.80 3.13 4.67
N VAL A 33 -7.36 3.07 3.46
CA VAL A 33 -6.66 2.86 2.19
C VAL A 33 -6.42 4.19 1.49
N LEU A 34 -5.17 4.43 1.08
CA LEU A 34 -4.67 5.71 0.57
C LEU A 34 -5.07 6.01 -0.88
N PHE A 35 -5.65 5.03 -1.56
CA PHE A 35 -5.99 5.08 -2.99
C PHE A 35 -7.46 4.70 -3.22
N PRO A 36 -8.03 5.02 -4.39
CA PRO A 36 -9.45 4.75 -4.68
C PRO A 36 -9.79 3.26 -4.66
N ALA A 37 -11.08 2.96 -4.50
CA ALA A 37 -11.63 1.62 -4.69
C ALA A 37 -11.25 1.03 -6.06
N GLY A 38 -10.97 -0.26 -6.12
CA GLY A 38 -10.50 -0.97 -7.32
C GLY A 38 -9.00 -0.78 -7.62
N SER A 39 -8.26 0.03 -6.85
CA SER A 39 -6.80 0.07 -6.94
C SER A 39 -6.18 -1.20 -6.33
N SER A 40 -4.91 -1.50 -6.66
CA SER A 40 -4.17 -2.59 -6.00
C SER A 40 -4.22 -2.47 -4.47
N ALA A 41 -4.06 -1.26 -3.93
CA ALA A 41 -4.13 -1.02 -2.49
C ALA A 41 -5.50 -1.40 -1.90
N ASP A 42 -6.59 -1.10 -2.59
CA ASP A 42 -7.94 -1.42 -2.12
C ASP A 42 -8.20 -2.93 -2.14
N VAL A 43 -7.87 -3.59 -3.25
CA VAL A 43 -8.11 -5.04 -3.41
C VAL A 43 -7.32 -5.84 -2.38
N THR A 44 -6.05 -5.52 -2.19
CA THR A 44 -5.19 -6.22 -1.23
C THR A 44 -5.54 -5.91 0.23
N ALA A 45 -5.97 -4.68 0.54
CA ALA A 45 -6.47 -4.33 1.88
C ALA A 45 -7.74 -5.09 2.25
N ARG A 46 -8.69 -5.25 1.31
CA ARG A 46 -9.93 -6.03 1.54
C ARG A 46 -9.62 -7.49 1.79
N MET A 47 -8.68 -8.07 1.03
CA MET A 47 -8.24 -9.45 1.25
C MET A 47 -7.64 -9.64 2.65
N LEU A 48 -6.84 -8.68 3.15
CA LEU A 48 -6.33 -8.70 4.51
C LEU A 48 -7.45 -8.52 5.55
N ALA A 49 -8.33 -7.54 5.35
CA ALA A 49 -9.42 -7.23 6.27
C ALA A 49 -10.37 -8.41 6.49
N ASP A 50 -10.70 -9.14 5.42
CA ASP A 50 -11.54 -10.35 5.49
C ASP A 50 -10.88 -11.43 6.35
N GLY A 51 -9.58 -11.66 6.19
CA GLY A 51 -8.82 -12.60 7.01
C GLY A 51 -8.72 -12.16 8.47
N MET A 52 -8.36 -10.90 8.72
CA MET A 52 -8.29 -10.34 10.07
C MET A 52 -9.64 -10.38 10.79
N THR A 53 -10.76 -10.14 10.08
CA THR A 53 -12.12 -10.24 10.64
C THR A 53 -12.35 -11.65 11.21
N ARG A 54 -11.98 -12.69 10.48
CA ARG A 54 -12.12 -14.08 10.96
C ARG A 54 -11.25 -14.37 12.16
N VAL A 55 -10.00 -13.90 12.15
CA VAL A 55 -9.03 -14.17 13.23
C VAL A 55 -9.38 -13.40 14.51
N LEU A 56 -9.76 -12.13 14.40
CA LEU A 56 -10.05 -11.27 15.55
C LEU A 56 -11.45 -11.48 16.11
N GLY A 57 -12.37 -12.10 15.36
CA GLY A 57 -13.79 -12.16 15.72
C GLY A 57 -14.46 -10.78 15.75
N GLN A 58 -13.82 -9.75 15.16
CA GLN A 58 -14.28 -8.38 15.09
C GLN A 58 -14.21 -7.88 13.65
N ARG A 59 -15.19 -7.07 13.23
CA ARG A 59 -15.22 -6.53 11.87
C ARG A 59 -14.02 -5.61 11.61
N VAL A 60 -13.36 -5.82 10.49
CA VAL A 60 -12.33 -4.93 9.96
C VAL A 60 -12.86 -4.29 8.69
N LEU A 61 -13.06 -2.98 8.75
CA LEU A 61 -13.65 -2.19 7.67
C LEU A 61 -12.54 -1.58 6.81
N VAL A 62 -12.73 -1.54 5.51
CA VAL A 62 -11.83 -0.85 4.57
C VAL A 62 -12.48 0.44 4.09
N VAL A 63 -11.82 1.56 4.34
CA VAL A 63 -12.30 2.90 3.96
C VAL A 63 -11.25 3.59 3.09
N ASN A 64 -11.64 3.97 1.86
CA ASN A 64 -10.75 4.64 0.93
C ASN A 64 -10.73 6.14 1.19
N ARG A 65 -9.52 6.72 1.39
CA ARG A 65 -9.28 8.17 1.54
C ARG A 65 -8.17 8.61 0.58
N PRO A 66 -8.47 8.67 -0.73
CA PRO A 66 -7.48 8.97 -1.75
C PRO A 66 -7.12 10.44 -1.81
N GLY A 67 -5.96 10.71 -2.40
CA GLY A 67 -5.53 12.06 -2.80
C GLY A 67 -4.10 12.38 -2.38
N ALA A 68 -3.46 13.28 -3.14
CA ALA A 68 -2.10 13.76 -2.94
C ALA A 68 -1.08 12.60 -2.68
N GLY A 69 -1.05 11.59 -3.58
CA GLY A 69 -0.13 10.45 -3.44
C GLY A 69 -0.36 9.55 -2.22
N GLY A 70 -1.43 9.79 -1.44
CA GLY A 70 -1.74 9.12 -0.17
C GLY A 70 -1.73 10.05 1.05
N ALA A 71 -1.25 11.29 0.91
CA ALA A 71 -1.10 12.21 2.04
C ALA A 71 -2.42 12.50 2.78
N ILE A 72 -3.58 12.50 2.10
CA ILE A 72 -4.88 12.72 2.75
C ILE A 72 -5.19 11.61 3.75
N GLY A 73 -5.04 10.34 3.36
CA GLY A 73 -5.28 9.22 4.24
C GLY A 73 -4.28 9.15 5.40
N TYR A 74 -2.99 9.44 5.16
CA TYR A 74 -2.00 9.53 6.22
C TYR A 74 -2.34 10.58 7.27
N LYS A 75 -2.71 11.81 6.85
CA LYS A 75 -3.13 12.90 7.77
C LYS A 75 -4.34 12.49 8.59
N TYR A 76 -5.30 11.81 7.97
CA TYR A 76 -6.48 11.33 8.67
C TYR A 76 -6.12 10.34 9.78
N VAL A 77 -5.32 9.30 9.48
CA VAL A 77 -4.97 8.28 10.47
C VAL A 77 -4.04 8.83 11.56
N ALA A 78 -3.08 9.68 11.22
CA ALA A 78 -2.18 10.29 12.19
C ALA A 78 -2.92 11.15 13.24
N ALA A 79 -4.10 11.66 12.91
CA ALA A 79 -4.95 12.43 13.82
C ALA A 79 -5.90 11.58 14.68
N GLN A 80 -5.93 10.24 14.49
CA GLN A 80 -6.79 9.34 15.25
C GLN A 80 -6.15 9.00 16.61
N LYS A 81 -6.98 8.45 17.53
CA LYS A 81 -6.50 7.96 18.82
C LYS A 81 -5.55 6.77 18.63
N PRO A 82 -4.45 6.70 19.42
CA PRO A 82 -3.51 5.60 19.36
C PRO A 82 -4.02 4.39 20.18
N ASP A 83 -5.17 3.84 19.83
CA ASP A 83 -5.85 2.77 20.57
C ASP A 83 -6.04 1.48 19.75
N GLY A 84 -5.50 1.44 18.52
CA GLY A 84 -5.50 0.26 17.65
C GLY A 84 -6.74 0.10 16.77
N TYR A 85 -7.74 1.00 16.84
CA TYR A 85 -8.95 0.92 16.00
C TYR A 85 -8.81 1.62 14.66
N ALA A 86 -7.91 2.59 14.54
CA ALA A 86 -7.57 3.25 13.28
C ALA A 86 -6.22 2.73 12.76
N LEU A 87 -6.25 2.08 11.60
CA LEU A 87 -5.08 1.53 10.94
C LEU A 87 -4.90 2.20 9.57
N VAL A 88 -3.66 2.31 9.12
CA VAL A 88 -3.36 2.70 7.74
C VAL A 88 -2.83 1.50 6.96
N TRP A 89 -3.35 1.28 5.75
CA TRP A 89 -2.75 0.40 4.74
C TRP A 89 -1.53 1.10 4.17
N ASN A 90 -0.43 0.97 4.90
CA ASN A 90 0.82 1.67 4.68
C ASN A 90 1.60 1.10 3.48
N SER A 91 2.42 1.95 2.88
CA SER A 91 3.31 1.60 1.77
C SER A 91 4.50 2.54 1.70
N ASN A 92 5.41 2.32 0.75
CA ASN A 92 6.48 3.27 0.40
C ASN A 92 5.97 4.71 0.15
N SER A 93 4.64 4.89 -0.03
CA SER A 93 4.05 6.22 -0.20
C SER A 93 4.23 7.15 1.01
N ILE A 94 4.45 6.62 2.22
CA ILE A 94 4.75 7.48 3.40
C ILE A 94 6.00 8.32 3.13
N SER A 95 7.09 7.69 2.68
CA SER A 95 8.34 8.37 2.37
C SER A 95 8.25 9.21 1.10
N THR A 96 7.60 8.71 0.05
CA THR A 96 7.50 9.45 -1.21
C THR A 96 6.67 10.72 -1.08
N THR A 97 5.57 10.70 -0.34
CA THR A 97 4.74 11.88 -0.09
C THR A 97 5.41 12.89 0.85
N TYR A 98 6.17 12.42 1.84
CA TYR A 98 6.95 13.28 2.71
C TYR A 98 8.05 14.00 1.93
N HIS A 99 8.92 13.24 1.26
CA HIS A 99 10.08 13.83 0.55
C HIS A 99 9.69 14.64 -0.70
N SER A 100 8.49 14.43 -1.27
CA SER A 100 7.94 15.30 -2.33
C SER A 100 7.20 16.53 -1.80
N GLY A 101 7.17 16.76 -0.47
CA GLY A 101 6.57 17.93 0.16
C GLY A 101 5.04 17.93 0.22
N GLN A 102 4.38 16.78 0.00
CA GLN A 102 2.92 16.65 0.11
C GLN A 102 2.45 16.35 1.53
N LEU A 103 3.36 15.82 2.37
CA LEU A 103 3.13 15.47 3.76
C LEU A 103 4.13 16.25 4.65
N SER A 104 3.67 16.79 5.79
CA SER A 104 4.49 17.58 6.71
C SER A 104 5.19 16.75 7.80
N PHE A 105 4.94 15.44 7.85
CA PHE A 105 5.52 14.48 8.78
C PHE A 105 5.96 13.22 8.03
N ASP A 106 6.93 12.52 8.57
CA ASP A 106 7.49 11.29 8.02
C ASP A 106 6.85 10.03 8.61
N TYR A 107 7.45 8.86 8.34
CA TYR A 107 7.00 7.56 8.84
C TYR A 107 6.96 7.46 10.36
N GLN A 108 7.69 8.30 11.10
CA GLN A 108 7.75 8.28 12.57
C GLN A 108 6.45 8.75 13.24
N ALA A 109 5.51 9.33 12.47
CA ALA A 109 4.17 9.62 12.95
C ALA A 109 3.34 8.35 13.23
N PHE A 110 3.85 7.18 12.87
CA PHE A 110 3.18 5.89 13.03
C PHE A 110 4.06 4.88 13.75
N ASP A 111 3.43 3.93 14.42
CA ASP A 111 4.06 2.69 14.86
C ASP A 111 3.75 1.60 13.83
N ALA A 112 4.77 0.94 13.31
CA ALA A 112 4.61 -0.18 12.39
C ALA A 112 4.03 -1.39 13.14
N VAL A 113 3.12 -2.11 12.50
CA VAL A 113 2.53 -3.34 13.05
C VAL A 113 3.11 -4.58 12.35
N ALA A 114 3.00 -4.64 11.04
CA ALA A 114 3.60 -5.70 10.24
C ALA A 114 3.64 -5.33 8.76
N ARG A 115 4.66 -5.80 8.04
CA ARG A 115 4.57 -5.90 6.58
C ARG A 115 3.72 -7.12 6.22
N VAL A 116 2.89 -6.98 5.22
CA VAL A 116 1.92 -8.02 4.80
C VAL A 116 2.36 -8.68 3.50
N LEU A 117 2.67 -7.88 2.49
CA LEU A 117 2.99 -8.34 1.14
C LEU A 117 3.91 -7.37 0.40
N VAL A 118 4.46 -7.84 -0.70
CA VAL A 118 5.20 -7.05 -1.68
C VAL A 118 4.56 -7.20 -3.06
N GLU A 119 4.72 -6.16 -3.87
CA GLU A 119 4.22 -6.09 -5.25
C GLU A 119 5.34 -5.62 -6.17
N SER A 120 5.50 -6.32 -7.28
CA SER A 120 6.41 -5.91 -8.35
C SER A 120 5.79 -4.78 -9.15
N VAL A 121 6.39 -3.60 -9.17
CA VAL A 121 5.97 -2.56 -10.10
C VAL A 121 6.22 -3.05 -11.53
N VAL A 122 5.21 -2.94 -12.41
CA VAL A 122 5.30 -3.43 -13.78
C VAL A 122 5.01 -2.33 -14.80
N LEU A 123 5.66 -2.42 -15.96
CA LEU A 123 5.25 -1.72 -17.16
C LEU A 123 4.30 -2.62 -17.94
N ALA A 124 3.12 -2.11 -18.23
CA ALA A 124 2.06 -2.83 -18.93
C ALA A 124 1.58 -2.06 -20.15
N VAL A 125 1.25 -2.81 -21.21
CA VAL A 125 0.72 -2.31 -22.46
C VAL A 125 -0.54 -3.09 -22.84
N ARG A 126 -1.35 -2.59 -23.78
CA ARG A 126 -2.44 -3.40 -24.34
C ARG A 126 -1.87 -4.63 -25.08
N SER A 127 -2.62 -5.71 -25.11
CA SER A 127 -2.17 -6.95 -25.77
C SER A 127 -2.01 -6.81 -27.29
N ASP A 128 -2.74 -5.88 -27.92
CA ASP A 128 -2.62 -5.56 -29.35
C ASP A 128 -1.53 -4.51 -29.64
N ALA A 129 -0.88 -3.96 -28.59
CA ALA A 129 0.24 -3.05 -28.79
C ALA A 129 1.41 -3.74 -29.52
N ARG A 130 2.13 -2.98 -30.33
CA ARG A 130 3.27 -3.46 -31.10
C ARG A 130 4.45 -3.90 -30.25
N TRP A 131 4.58 -3.33 -29.04
CA TRP A 131 5.68 -3.66 -28.13
C TRP A 131 5.37 -4.94 -27.34
N ARG A 132 6.29 -5.89 -27.43
CA ARG A 132 6.25 -7.16 -26.69
C ARG A 132 7.28 -7.19 -25.55
N THR A 133 8.28 -6.30 -25.63
CA THR A 133 9.41 -6.23 -24.71
C THR A 133 9.70 -4.79 -24.31
N LEU A 134 10.41 -4.60 -23.20
CA LEU A 134 10.86 -3.27 -22.77
C LEU A 134 11.85 -2.63 -23.78
N PRO A 135 12.81 -3.34 -24.39
CA PRO A 135 13.67 -2.77 -25.41
C PRO A 135 12.91 -2.21 -26.62
N GLU A 136 11.85 -2.87 -27.10
CA GLU A 136 11.02 -2.38 -28.21
C GLU A 136 10.31 -1.06 -27.81
N PHE A 137 9.73 -0.99 -26.62
CA PHE A 137 9.11 0.20 -26.09
C PHE A 137 10.13 1.35 -25.97
N VAL A 138 11.30 1.08 -25.37
CA VAL A 138 12.39 2.06 -25.20
C VAL A 138 12.90 2.56 -26.54
N SER A 139 13.07 1.68 -27.54
CA SER A 139 13.53 2.05 -28.88
C SER A 139 12.62 3.09 -29.51
N GLU A 140 11.30 2.90 -29.40
CA GLU A 140 10.36 3.87 -29.93
C GLU A 140 10.32 5.18 -29.14
N ALA A 141 10.33 5.10 -27.81
CA ALA A 141 10.38 6.29 -26.95
C ALA A 141 11.62 7.15 -27.24
N ARG A 142 12.77 6.53 -27.55
CA ARG A 142 13.99 7.24 -27.99
C ARG A 142 13.83 7.88 -29.35
N ALA A 143 13.21 7.18 -30.29
CA ALA A 143 13.01 7.68 -31.65
C ALA A 143 12.03 8.86 -31.69
N LYS A 144 11.08 8.91 -30.75
CA LYS A 144 10.01 9.91 -30.71
C LYS A 144 9.83 10.41 -29.26
N PRO A 145 10.72 11.31 -28.76
CA PRO A 145 10.64 11.85 -27.42
C PRO A 145 9.25 12.46 -27.14
N LYS A 146 8.69 12.18 -25.94
CA LYS A 146 7.37 12.65 -25.48
C LYS A 146 6.15 12.24 -26.32
N ALA A 147 6.31 11.35 -27.30
CA ALA A 147 5.19 10.87 -28.11
C ALA A 147 4.36 9.78 -27.41
N LEU A 148 4.97 9.02 -26.50
CA LEU A 148 4.27 7.94 -25.79
C LEU A 148 3.67 8.47 -24.48
N ASN A 149 2.36 8.24 -24.32
CA ASN A 149 1.62 8.57 -23.10
C ASN A 149 1.72 7.38 -22.12
N VAL A 150 2.29 7.62 -20.94
CA VAL A 150 2.43 6.59 -19.90
C VAL A 150 1.68 6.98 -18.65
N GLY A 151 0.66 6.20 -18.32
CA GLY A 151 -0.19 6.43 -17.15
C GLY A 151 0.43 5.94 -15.84
N HIS A 152 0.12 6.64 -14.74
CA HIS A 152 0.52 6.26 -13.39
C HIS A 152 -0.52 6.73 -12.35
N SER A 153 -0.41 6.28 -11.08
CA SER A 153 -1.42 6.47 -10.02
C SER A 153 -1.37 7.83 -9.31
N GLY A 154 -0.95 8.88 -10.02
CA GLY A 154 -0.88 10.25 -9.50
C GLY A 154 0.55 10.69 -9.15
N ILE A 155 0.77 12.01 -9.16
CA ILE A 155 2.06 12.63 -8.87
C ILE A 155 2.50 12.30 -7.45
N GLY A 156 3.76 11.90 -7.27
CA GLY A 156 4.34 11.50 -5.98
C GLY A 156 3.98 10.08 -5.53
N SER A 157 3.15 9.34 -6.29
CA SER A 157 2.90 7.93 -6.01
C SER A 157 4.12 7.07 -6.34
N HIS A 158 4.18 5.87 -5.75
CA HIS A 158 5.26 4.93 -6.03
C HIS A 158 5.36 4.58 -7.53
N THR A 159 4.22 4.41 -8.23
CA THR A 159 4.20 4.15 -9.67
C THR A 159 4.70 5.32 -10.51
N HIS A 160 4.46 6.58 -10.09
CA HIS A 160 5.06 7.75 -10.72
C HIS A 160 6.57 7.75 -10.60
N ILE A 161 7.08 7.56 -9.38
CA ILE A 161 8.53 7.53 -9.11
C ILE A 161 9.20 6.40 -9.90
N SER A 162 8.54 5.24 -9.98
CA SER A 162 9.02 4.10 -10.77
C SER A 162 9.08 4.40 -12.28
N LEU A 163 8.09 5.16 -12.80
CA LEU A 163 8.11 5.61 -14.19
C LEU A 163 9.29 6.56 -14.45
N VAL A 164 9.49 7.56 -13.59
CA VAL A 164 10.60 8.52 -13.73
C VAL A 164 11.95 7.82 -13.62
N ALA A 165 12.09 6.86 -12.68
CA ALA A 165 13.32 6.07 -12.54
C ALA A 165 13.59 5.20 -13.79
N LEU A 166 12.55 4.55 -14.34
CA LEU A 166 12.66 3.78 -15.57
C LEU A 166 13.04 4.68 -16.75
N ALA A 167 12.36 5.81 -16.93
CA ALA A 167 12.64 6.74 -18.03
C ALA A 167 14.10 7.23 -17.98
N ARG A 168 14.61 7.55 -16.78
CA ARG A 168 16.00 7.95 -16.57
C ARG A 168 16.98 6.80 -16.87
N ALA A 169 16.75 5.61 -16.32
CA ALA A 169 17.62 4.45 -16.53
C ALA A 169 17.66 4.03 -18.01
N ALA A 170 16.54 4.19 -18.72
CA ALA A 170 16.42 3.88 -20.14
C ALA A 170 16.87 5.02 -21.06
N GLY A 171 17.12 6.24 -20.55
CA GLY A 171 17.45 7.41 -21.35
C GLY A 171 16.35 7.77 -22.35
N ILE A 172 15.09 7.82 -21.89
CA ILE A 172 13.89 8.16 -22.69
C ILE A 172 13.12 9.31 -22.06
N GLU A 173 12.36 9.99 -22.91
CA GLU A 173 11.34 10.94 -22.48
C GLU A 173 9.96 10.45 -22.93
N VAL A 174 9.03 10.37 -21.98
CA VAL A 174 7.62 10.02 -22.23
C VAL A 174 6.71 11.17 -21.74
N ASN A 175 5.47 11.19 -22.21
CA ASN A 175 4.45 12.05 -21.65
C ASN A 175 3.82 11.33 -20.43
N GLU A 176 4.12 11.82 -19.24
CA GLU A 176 3.61 11.27 -17.98
C GLU A 176 2.17 11.72 -17.76
N VAL A 177 1.24 10.75 -17.63
CA VAL A 177 -0.19 11.04 -17.48
C VAL A 177 -0.65 10.61 -16.08
N PRO A 178 -0.85 11.56 -15.15
CA PRO A 178 -1.35 11.24 -13.82
C PRO A 178 -2.84 10.95 -13.83
N PHE A 179 -3.24 9.81 -13.28
CA PHE A 179 -4.63 9.42 -13.07
C PHE A 179 -4.93 9.23 -11.57
N GLY A 180 -6.20 9.23 -11.19
CA GLY A 180 -6.62 8.53 -9.99
C GLY A 180 -6.33 7.03 -10.18
N ALA A 181 -5.79 6.34 -9.15
CA ALA A 181 -5.29 4.98 -9.30
C ALA A 181 -6.29 3.97 -9.91
N ALA A 182 -7.60 4.16 -9.70
CA ALA A 182 -8.64 3.33 -10.30
C ALA A 182 -8.85 3.57 -11.80
N GLN A 183 -8.41 4.69 -12.34
CA GLN A 183 -8.61 5.08 -13.75
C GLN A 183 -7.43 4.69 -14.64
N VAL A 184 -6.28 4.38 -14.05
CA VAL A 184 -5.05 4.03 -14.81
C VAL A 184 -5.29 2.84 -15.74
N VAL A 185 -5.82 1.75 -15.20
CA VAL A 185 -6.04 0.51 -15.96
C VAL A 185 -7.16 0.66 -17.00
N PRO A 186 -8.35 1.21 -16.69
CA PRO A 186 -9.36 1.53 -17.70
C PRO A 186 -8.84 2.42 -18.83
N SER A 187 -7.97 3.40 -18.53
CA SER A 187 -7.38 4.27 -19.54
C SER A 187 -6.44 3.52 -20.48
N LEU A 188 -5.69 2.53 -19.99
CA LEU A 188 -4.88 1.65 -20.84
C LEU A 188 -5.77 0.78 -21.73
N VAL A 189 -6.75 0.09 -21.15
CA VAL A 189 -7.65 -0.81 -21.89
C VAL A 189 -8.43 -0.05 -22.96
N GLY A 190 -8.88 1.17 -22.63
CA GLY A 190 -9.58 2.08 -23.56
C GLY A 190 -8.68 2.74 -24.61
N GLY A 191 -7.36 2.54 -24.57
CA GLY A 191 -6.43 3.13 -25.55
C GLY A 191 -6.18 4.63 -25.37
N HIS A 192 -6.50 5.20 -24.17
CA HIS A 192 -6.24 6.61 -23.88
C HIS A 192 -4.78 6.88 -23.53
N VAL A 193 -4.04 5.86 -23.16
CA VAL A 193 -2.57 5.87 -22.97
C VAL A 193 -1.95 4.66 -23.66
N ASP A 194 -0.67 4.79 -23.99
CA ASP A 194 0.10 3.75 -24.71
C ASP A 194 0.58 2.64 -23.76
N ALA A 195 0.94 3.04 -22.55
CA ALA A 195 1.42 2.14 -21.50
C ALA A 195 1.02 2.65 -20.11
N VAL A 196 1.15 1.81 -19.09
CA VAL A 196 1.03 2.22 -17.69
C VAL A 196 2.13 1.61 -16.85
N VAL A 197 2.60 2.36 -15.85
CA VAL A 197 3.37 1.81 -14.73
C VAL A 197 2.39 1.59 -13.59
N GLN A 198 2.22 0.30 -13.21
CA GLN A 198 1.17 -0.07 -12.25
C GLN A 198 1.58 -1.30 -11.42
N LEU A 199 0.77 -1.64 -10.43
CA LEU A 199 0.91 -2.81 -9.56
C LEU A 199 0.03 -3.98 -10.06
N PRO A 200 0.51 -5.24 -9.94
CA PRO A 200 -0.13 -6.41 -10.55
C PRO A 200 -1.58 -6.62 -10.13
N ALA A 201 -1.91 -6.41 -8.85
CA ALA A 201 -3.28 -6.66 -8.36
C ALA A 201 -4.34 -5.80 -9.07
N ALA A 202 -3.99 -4.59 -9.52
CA ALA A 202 -4.89 -3.76 -10.33
C ALA A 202 -5.02 -4.27 -11.78
N LEU A 203 -4.03 -4.99 -12.28
CA LEU A 203 -3.95 -5.50 -13.65
C LEU A 203 -4.42 -6.95 -13.78
N ALA A 204 -4.65 -7.66 -12.67
CA ALA A 204 -4.92 -9.10 -12.66
C ALA A 204 -6.10 -9.49 -13.58
N ALA A 205 -7.23 -8.77 -13.49
CA ALA A 205 -8.40 -9.07 -14.33
C ALA A 205 -8.14 -8.83 -15.82
N PRO A 206 -7.66 -7.66 -16.29
CA PRO A 206 -7.41 -7.43 -17.71
C PRO A 206 -6.26 -8.29 -18.27
N VAL A 207 -5.27 -8.69 -17.46
CA VAL A 207 -4.24 -9.66 -17.87
C VAL A 207 -4.87 -11.03 -18.09
N LYS A 208 -5.68 -11.52 -17.16
CA LYS A 208 -6.40 -12.80 -17.28
C LYS A 208 -7.36 -12.83 -18.48
N GLN A 209 -7.93 -11.69 -18.83
CA GLN A 209 -8.81 -11.53 -19.99
C GLN A 209 -8.04 -11.36 -21.32
N GLY A 210 -6.71 -11.36 -21.29
CA GLY A 210 -5.88 -11.17 -22.47
C GLY A 210 -5.94 -9.76 -23.07
N GLN A 211 -6.42 -8.76 -22.33
CA GLN A 211 -6.51 -7.36 -22.79
C GLN A 211 -5.21 -6.58 -22.59
N VAL A 212 -4.41 -7.00 -21.61
CA VAL A 212 -3.18 -6.31 -21.19
C VAL A 212 -2.04 -7.32 -21.11
N ARG A 213 -0.83 -6.88 -21.49
CA ARG A 213 0.44 -7.61 -21.39
C ARG A 213 1.38 -6.87 -20.46
N LEU A 214 2.02 -7.59 -19.54
CA LEU A 214 3.13 -7.09 -18.72
C LEU A 214 4.43 -7.30 -19.51
N ILE A 215 5.17 -6.24 -19.77
CA ILE A 215 6.40 -6.31 -20.59
C ILE A 215 7.69 -6.15 -19.80
N ALA A 216 7.60 -5.66 -18.57
CA ALA A 216 8.73 -5.61 -17.63
C ALA A 216 8.26 -5.52 -16.18
N ALA A 217 9.01 -6.16 -15.27
CA ALA A 217 8.93 -5.94 -13.84
C ALA A 217 10.11 -5.08 -13.38
N LEU A 218 9.84 -4.02 -12.60
CA LEU A 218 10.87 -3.08 -12.12
C LEU A 218 11.40 -3.52 -10.74
N ILE A 219 11.94 -4.72 -10.69
CA ILE A 219 12.46 -5.37 -9.47
C ILE A 219 13.80 -6.06 -9.77
N PRO A 220 14.61 -6.37 -8.73
CA PRO A 220 15.99 -6.84 -8.94
C PRO A 220 16.09 -8.24 -9.52
N SER A 221 15.11 -9.11 -9.28
CA SER A 221 15.06 -10.51 -9.75
C SER A 221 13.62 -10.89 -10.06
N ARG A 222 13.39 -11.94 -10.87
CA ARG A 222 12.04 -12.40 -11.25
C ARG A 222 11.18 -12.66 -10.03
N ASP A 223 9.93 -12.18 -10.12
CA ASP A 223 8.92 -12.44 -9.11
C ASP A 223 8.32 -13.84 -9.32
N PRO A 224 8.37 -14.73 -8.33
CA PRO A 224 7.68 -16.02 -8.41
C PRO A 224 6.16 -15.91 -8.66
N ALA A 225 5.52 -14.79 -8.28
CA ALA A 225 4.12 -14.53 -8.58
C ALA A 225 3.88 -14.11 -10.04
N LEU A 226 4.94 -13.72 -10.77
CA LEU A 226 4.90 -13.28 -12.18
C LEU A 226 6.04 -13.93 -12.97
N PRO A 227 6.12 -15.27 -13.02
CA PRO A 227 7.31 -15.99 -13.52
C PRO A 227 7.64 -15.70 -14.99
N ASP A 228 6.62 -15.38 -15.79
CA ASP A 228 6.76 -15.11 -17.24
C ASP A 228 7.13 -13.65 -17.54
N VAL A 229 7.14 -12.75 -16.52
CA VAL A 229 7.45 -11.34 -16.74
C VAL A 229 8.93 -11.09 -16.49
N PRO A 230 9.71 -10.74 -17.53
CA PRO A 230 11.13 -10.44 -17.35
C PRO A 230 11.33 -9.15 -16.57
N THR A 231 12.40 -9.07 -15.79
CA THR A 231 12.74 -7.82 -15.10
C THR A 231 13.31 -6.80 -16.10
N ALA A 232 13.22 -5.51 -15.73
CA ALA A 232 13.89 -4.46 -16.49
C ALA A 232 15.42 -4.71 -16.55
N LYS A 233 16.01 -5.21 -15.46
CA LYS A 233 17.43 -5.54 -15.37
C LYS A 233 17.84 -6.65 -16.33
N GLU A 234 17.05 -7.73 -16.45
CA GLU A 234 17.28 -8.78 -17.45
C GLU A 234 17.20 -8.26 -18.89
N GLN A 235 16.45 -7.19 -19.11
CA GLN A 235 16.31 -6.52 -20.40
C GLN A 235 17.29 -5.35 -20.61
N GLY A 236 18.32 -5.20 -19.74
CA GLY A 236 19.40 -4.24 -19.90
C GLY A 236 19.17 -2.87 -19.24
N PHE A 237 18.15 -2.72 -18.39
CA PHE A 237 17.84 -1.45 -17.71
C PHE A 237 17.93 -1.63 -16.19
N ASP A 238 18.90 -1.00 -15.55
CA ASP A 238 19.13 -1.11 -14.11
C ASP A 238 18.19 -0.19 -13.35
N VAL A 239 16.98 -0.67 -13.14
CA VAL A 239 15.95 -0.03 -12.31
C VAL A 239 15.23 -1.07 -11.46
N SER A 240 15.08 -0.77 -10.18
CA SER A 240 14.46 -1.65 -9.21
C SER A 240 13.75 -0.85 -8.13
N LEU A 241 12.42 -0.99 -8.06
CA LEU A 241 11.56 -0.36 -7.07
C LEU A 241 10.42 -1.32 -6.69
N GLU A 242 10.66 -2.15 -5.68
CA GLU A 242 9.62 -3.02 -5.13
C GLU A 242 8.65 -2.18 -4.30
N ALA A 243 7.35 -2.43 -4.43
CA ALA A 243 6.34 -1.87 -3.55
C ALA A 243 6.05 -2.85 -2.41
N TRP A 244 5.87 -2.36 -1.20
CA TRP A 244 5.38 -3.16 -0.09
C TRP A 244 4.07 -2.59 0.46
N ARG A 245 3.32 -3.47 1.12
CA ARG A 245 2.14 -3.13 1.90
C ARG A 245 2.27 -3.67 3.30
N GLY A 246 1.86 -2.85 4.27
CA GLY A 246 1.84 -3.23 5.66
C GLY A 246 0.80 -2.44 6.44
N ILE A 247 0.64 -2.81 7.69
CA ILE A 247 -0.22 -2.08 8.63
C ILE A 247 0.65 -1.23 9.54
N ALA A 248 0.22 0.01 9.73
CA ALA A 248 0.72 0.89 10.77
C ALA A 248 -0.46 1.55 11.51
N VAL A 249 -0.19 2.01 12.71
CA VAL A 249 -1.16 2.66 13.62
C VAL A 249 -0.61 4.01 14.07
N PRO A 250 -1.43 4.94 14.59
CA PRO A 250 -0.94 6.21 15.13
C PRO A 250 0.15 5.99 16.18
N ARG A 251 1.15 6.86 16.19
CA ARG A 251 2.27 6.83 17.15
C ARG A 251 1.78 6.80 18.59
N GLY A 252 2.36 5.91 19.41
CA GLY A 252 2.02 5.75 20.82
C GLY A 252 0.92 4.73 21.08
N THR A 253 0.54 3.94 20.10
CA THR A 253 -0.38 2.81 20.29
C THR A 253 0.25 1.79 21.28
N PRO A 254 -0.49 1.27 22.28
CA PRO A 254 0.05 0.37 23.28
C PRO A 254 0.67 -0.89 22.64
N ARG A 255 1.85 -1.30 23.11
CA ARG A 255 2.57 -2.47 22.56
C ARG A 255 1.75 -3.75 22.59
N ALA A 256 0.91 -3.95 23.61
CA ALA A 256 0.02 -5.12 23.68
C ALA A 256 -1.00 -5.15 22.54
N VAL A 257 -1.51 -3.99 22.13
CA VAL A 257 -2.43 -3.86 20.98
C VAL A 257 -1.70 -4.13 19.66
N ILE A 258 -0.49 -3.58 19.50
CA ILE A 258 0.35 -3.85 18.32
C ILE A 258 0.64 -5.35 18.20
N ALA A 259 1.00 -6.02 19.30
CA ALA A 259 1.26 -7.46 19.30
C ALA A 259 0.03 -8.30 18.93
N GLN A 260 -1.17 -7.91 19.38
CA GLN A 260 -2.41 -8.60 18.99
C GLN A 260 -2.72 -8.41 17.50
N LEU A 261 -2.56 -7.20 16.97
CA LEU A 261 -2.73 -6.90 15.55
C LEU A 261 -1.70 -7.66 14.70
N GLU A 262 -0.42 -7.66 15.11
CA GLU A 262 0.65 -8.41 14.44
C GLU A 262 0.33 -9.91 14.38
N SER A 263 -0.12 -10.49 15.48
CA SER A 263 -0.50 -11.90 15.55
C SER A 263 -1.67 -12.22 14.59
N ALA A 264 -2.68 -11.36 14.54
CA ALA A 264 -3.82 -11.52 13.64
C ALA A 264 -3.41 -11.42 12.17
N ILE A 265 -2.52 -10.47 11.84
CA ILE A 265 -1.96 -10.33 10.49
C ILE A 265 -1.14 -11.55 10.10
N ARG A 266 -0.26 -12.04 11.00
CA ARG A 266 0.56 -13.25 10.77
C ARG A 266 -0.33 -14.45 10.46
N ALA A 267 -1.36 -14.70 11.26
CA ALA A 267 -2.30 -15.79 11.04
C ALA A 267 -3.05 -15.65 9.71
N THR A 268 -3.47 -14.42 9.36
CA THR A 268 -4.15 -14.13 8.10
C THR A 268 -3.25 -14.41 6.90
N VAL A 269 -2.03 -13.87 6.89
CA VAL A 269 -1.09 -13.98 5.77
C VAL A 269 -0.66 -15.44 5.52
N SER A 270 -0.66 -16.27 6.55
CA SER A 270 -0.33 -17.70 6.46
C SER A 270 -1.54 -18.58 6.10
N SER A 271 -2.73 -18.01 5.98
CA SER A 271 -3.94 -18.80 5.65
C SER A 271 -3.98 -19.21 4.18
N THR A 272 -4.57 -20.36 3.91
CA THR A 272 -4.74 -20.88 2.53
C THR A 272 -5.51 -19.89 1.66
N GLU A 273 -6.53 -19.22 2.21
CA GLU A 273 -7.34 -18.24 1.49
C GLU A 273 -6.51 -17.03 1.07
N PHE A 274 -5.67 -16.52 1.98
CA PHE A 274 -4.80 -15.37 1.68
C PHE A 274 -3.74 -15.73 0.64
N LEU A 275 -3.12 -16.91 0.76
CA LEU A 275 -2.12 -17.39 -0.18
C LEU A 275 -2.71 -17.54 -1.59
N ARG A 276 -3.86 -18.19 -1.74
CA ARG A 276 -4.56 -18.33 -3.02
C ARG A 276 -5.01 -16.98 -3.59
N GLY A 277 -5.52 -16.09 -2.73
CA GLY A 277 -5.90 -14.74 -3.15
C GLY A 277 -4.70 -13.95 -3.68
N SER A 278 -3.55 -14.07 -3.02
CA SER A 278 -2.30 -13.43 -3.42
C SER A 278 -1.81 -13.93 -4.78
N GLU A 279 -1.84 -15.24 -5.00
CA GLU A 279 -1.50 -15.86 -6.29
C GLU A 279 -2.39 -15.34 -7.44
N ASN A 280 -3.72 -15.30 -7.22
CA ASN A 280 -4.66 -14.79 -8.21
C ASN A 280 -4.47 -13.30 -8.55
N LEU A 281 -3.89 -12.52 -7.63
CA LEU A 281 -3.63 -11.10 -7.79
C LEU A 281 -2.21 -10.80 -8.30
N GLY A 282 -1.35 -11.82 -8.41
CA GLY A 282 0.05 -11.63 -8.77
C GLY A 282 0.84 -10.85 -7.72
N VAL A 283 0.49 -11.00 -6.43
CA VAL A 283 1.17 -10.37 -5.30
C VAL A 283 1.83 -11.43 -4.43
N ARG A 284 2.89 -11.06 -3.73
CA ARG A 284 3.66 -12.00 -2.92
C ARG A 284 3.49 -11.72 -1.44
N PRO A 285 2.93 -12.66 -0.64
CA PRO A 285 2.95 -12.58 0.80
C PRO A 285 4.39 -12.46 1.31
N ALA A 286 4.64 -11.49 2.18
CA ALA A 286 5.99 -11.19 2.67
C ALA A 286 5.91 -10.59 4.08
N PHE A 287 5.51 -11.41 5.03
CA PHE A 287 5.35 -11.00 6.41
C PHE A 287 6.69 -10.58 7.03
N LEU A 288 6.68 -9.43 7.71
CA LEU A 288 7.71 -9.02 8.68
C LEU A 288 7.03 -8.54 9.96
N PRO A 289 7.53 -8.93 11.14
CA PRO A 289 7.04 -8.41 12.42
C PRO A 289 7.35 -6.92 12.58
N ALA A 290 6.75 -6.28 13.58
CA ALA A 290 6.79 -4.83 13.79
C ALA A 290 8.22 -4.25 13.81
N ASP A 291 9.13 -4.88 14.55
CA ASP A 291 10.50 -4.36 14.71
C ASP A 291 11.31 -4.43 13.41
N GLU A 292 11.20 -5.56 12.69
CA GLU A 292 11.87 -5.73 11.39
C GLU A 292 11.25 -4.80 10.34
N PHE A 293 9.93 -4.64 10.37
CA PHE A 293 9.24 -3.74 9.45
C PHE A 293 9.57 -2.27 9.72
N THR A 294 9.68 -1.86 10.98
CA THR A 294 10.17 -0.51 11.36
C THR A 294 11.56 -0.25 10.78
N SER A 295 12.47 -1.22 10.93
CA SER A 295 13.84 -1.12 10.43
C SER A 295 13.89 -1.03 8.90
N LEU A 296 13.04 -1.79 8.21
CA LEU A 296 12.90 -1.73 6.75
C LEU A 296 12.43 -0.35 6.29
N VAL A 297 11.36 0.19 6.91
CA VAL A 297 10.79 1.51 6.56
C VAL A 297 11.84 2.61 6.73
N ALA A 298 12.60 2.60 7.84
CA ALA A 298 13.64 3.58 8.10
C ALA A 298 14.78 3.53 7.07
N LYS A 299 15.20 2.32 6.68
CA LYS A 299 16.22 2.13 5.62
C LYS A 299 15.72 2.65 4.28
N GLU A 300 14.53 2.24 3.86
CA GLU A 300 13.95 2.64 2.58
C GLU A 300 13.63 4.13 2.51
N ASP A 301 13.24 4.76 3.62
CA ASP A 301 13.02 6.21 3.68
C ASP A 301 14.27 6.96 3.23
N SER A 302 15.44 6.55 3.74
CA SER A 302 16.72 7.13 3.36
C SER A 302 17.09 6.88 1.89
N GLU A 303 16.75 5.69 1.36
CA GLU A 303 17.01 5.31 -0.04
C GLU A 303 16.10 6.09 -1.00
N LEU A 304 14.81 6.18 -0.69
CA LEU A 304 13.82 6.95 -1.46
C LEU A 304 14.11 8.45 -1.44
N SER A 305 14.57 8.99 -0.30
CA SER A 305 15.00 10.38 -0.20
C SER A 305 16.13 10.69 -1.21
N ARG A 306 17.13 9.81 -1.30
CA ARG A 306 18.24 9.95 -2.27
C ARG A 306 17.76 9.80 -3.71
N LEU A 307 16.91 8.80 -3.98
CA LEU A 307 16.33 8.59 -5.30
C LEU A 307 15.54 9.82 -5.76
N LEU A 308 14.63 10.33 -4.91
CA LEU A 308 13.82 11.52 -5.23
C LEU A 308 14.68 12.75 -5.51
N GLN A 309 15.78 12.92 -4.79
CA GLN A 309 16.76 13.98 -5.08
C GLN A 309 17.43 13.78 -6.45
N GLN A 310 17.86 12.56 -6.77
CA GLN A 310 18.50 12.23 -8.04
C GLN A 310 17.57 12.46 -9.23
N ILE A 311 16.28 12.15 -9.10
CA ILE A 311 15.29 12.31 -10.19
C ILE A 311 14.62 13.69 -10.20
N GLY A 312 15.00 14.60 -9.29
CA GLY A 312 14.50 15.99 -9.26
C GLY A 312 13.09 16.14 -8.65
N LEU A 313 12.61 15.16 -7.89
CA LEU A 313 11.28 15.17 -7.25
C LEU A 313 11.33 15.45 -5.74
N LYS A 314 12.50 15.56 -5.13
CA LYS A 314 12.63 15.95 -3.72
C LYS A 314 12.40 17.45 -3.57
N LYS A 315 11.55 17.84 -2.61
CA LYS A 315 11.33 19.22 -2.19
C LYS A 315 11.95 19.49 -0.83
#